data_dfffbe531f665ec7f14d9dbd250cc53b
#
_entry.id   dfffbe531f665ec7f14d9dbd250cc53b
#
_cell.length_a   1.000
_cell.length_b   1.000
_cell.length_c   1.000
_cell.angle_alpha   90.00
_cell.angle_beta   90.00
_cell.angle_gamma   90.00
#
_symmetry.space_group_name_H-M   'P 1'
#
loop_
_entity.id
_entity.type
_entity.pdbx_description
1 polymer ?
#
loop_
_entity_poly.entity_id
_entity_poly.type
_entity_poly.pdbx_seq_one_letter_code
_entity_poly.pdbx_strand_id
1 'polypeptide(L)'
;INGAFTNSETKDNADTWDVAGFIQKRINEKEMESAYLRKPYDTLKVYNSALNMCKYYFKCDELAQKPNEKGKIKNKYRKPNSAAILAARPNLINGGIQYFNLDKNKEALKFFATYVESASYPMLADKELAKNDTLLPQIAYYATLAADRVGDKDAIIKYAPMALSDKDGGKFAMQLMADAYKAKGDTAAWIKSLEEGILKFPGNDYFFANLVDYYNSSNQASKAMEFADRMLANDPNNKLYLYVKAYLYHNMKEYDNAIEYYKKAIAADPEYAEAYSNVGLVYLMKAQDLSLIHI
;
A
#
# COMPACT_ATOMS: atom_id res chain seq x y z
N ILE A 1 9.25 -34.66 -4.71
CA ILE A 1 8.03 -33.80 -4.69
C ILE A 1 7.93 -32.96 -5.95
N ASN A 2 9.01 -32.29 -6.40
CA ASN A 2 8.92 -31.37 -7.56
C ASN A 2 8.37 -32.04 -8.82
N GLY A 3 8.73 -33.30 -9.11
CA GLY A 3 8.19 -34.06 -10.22
C GLY A 3 6.68 -34.31 -10.14
N ALA A 4 6.11 -34.44 -8.94
CA ALA A 4 4.68 -34.64 -8.75
C ALA A 4 3.84 -33.40 -9.07
N PHE A 5 4.42 -32.20 -9.01
CA PHE A 5 3.71 -30.95 -9.33
C PHE A 5 3.60 -30.68 -10.82
N THR A 6 4.40 -31.35 -11.63
CA THR A 6 4.42 -31.21 -13.10
C THR A 6 3.86 -32.42 -13.82
N ASN A 7 3.72 -33.56 -13.17
CA ASN A 7 3.17 -34.77 -13.73
C ASN A 7 1.66 -34.61 -13.94
N SER A 8 1.17 -34.96 -15.15
CA SER A 8 -0.23 -34.84 -15.56
C SER A 8 -1.20 -35.62 -14.65
N GLU A 9 -0.77 -36.72 -14.06
CA GLU A 9 -1.61 -37.58 -13.23
C GLU A 9 -1.74 -37.06 -11.77
N THR A 10 -0.76 -36.26 -11.29
CA THR A 10 -0.66 -35.92 -9.88
C THR A 10 -0.81 -34.41 -9.60
N LYS A 11 -0.52 -33.54 -10.57
CA LYS A 11 -0.55 -32.08 -10.39
C LYS A 11 -1.93 -31.52 -9.99
N ASP A 12 -3.01 -32.18 -10.44
CA ASP A 12 -4.39 -31.77 -10.17
C ASP A 12 -5.07 -32.62 -9.07
N ASN A 13 -4.28 -33.42 -8.34
CA ASN A 13 -4.77 -34.23 -7.23
C ASN A 13 -4.51 -33.51 -5.90
N ALA A 14 -5.57 -33.24 -5.11
CA ALA A 14 -5.48 -32.57 -3.82
C ALA A 14 -4.57 -33.31 -2.81
N ASP A 15 -4.55 -34.68 -2.83
CA ASP A 15 -3.68 -35.46 -1.95
C ASP A 15 -2.19 -35.15 -2.18
N THR A 16 -1.79 -34.91 -3.43
CA THR A 16 -0.39 -34.55 -3.76
C THR A 16 0.05 -33.27 -3.03
N TRP A 17 -0.81 -32.27 -3.03
CA TRP A 17 -0.53 -30.97 -2.41
C TRP A 17 -0.67 -31.03 -0.88
N ASP A 18 -1.58 -31.87 -0.37
CA ASP A 18 -1.71 -32.12 1.07
C ASP A 18 -0.43 -32.76 1.62
N VAL A 19 0.04 -33.83 0.99
CA VAL A 19 1.31 -34.50 1.37
C VAL A 19 2.49 -33.53 1.30
N ALA A 20 2.57 -32.70 0.27
CA ALA A 20 3.62 -31.70 0.15
C ALA A 20 3.55 -30.66 1.29
N GLY A 21 2.36 -30.17 1.61
CA GLY A 21 2.13 -29.28 2.75
C GLY A 21 2.48 -29.92 4.09
N PHE A 22 2.09 -31.19 4.27
CA PHE A 22 2.43 -31.94 5.47
C PHE A 22 3.94 -32.12 5.67
N ILE A 23 4.70 -32.38 4.61
CA ILE A 23 6.17 -32.44 4.70
C ILE A 23 6.74 -31.09 5.17
N GLN A 24 6.26 -29.97 4.64
CA GLN A 24 6.72 -28.65 5.05
C GLN A 24 6.33 -28.35 6.52
N LYS A 25 5.12 -28.74 6.92
CA LYS A 25 4.67 -28.67 8.31
C LYS A 25 5.65 -29.43 9.23
N ARG A 26 5.99 -30.67 8.90
CA ARG A 26 6.92 -31.46 9.71
C ARG A 26 8.32 -30.87 9.79
N ILE A 27 8.80 -30.26 8.70
CA ILE A 27 10.07 -29.54 8.70
C ILE A 27 9.99 -28.34 9.65
N ASN A 28 8.93 -27.54 9.55
CA ASN A 28 8.70 -26.38 10.41
C ASN A 28 8.65 -26.77 11.88
N GLU A 29 7.83 -27.76 12.23
CA GLU A 29 7.69 -28.27 13.60
C GLU A 29 9.00 -28.75 14.20
N LYS A 30 9.81 -29.50 13.43
CA LYS A 30 11.11 -30.02 13.87
C LYS A 30 12.11 -28.90 14.17
N GLU A 31 12.24 -27.93 13.29
CA GLU A 31 13.14 -26.79 13.50
C GLU A 31 12.65 -25.91 14.67
N MET A 32 11.33 -25.68 14.80
CA MET A 32 10.75 -24.95 15.93
C MET A 32 10.95 -25.69 17.26
N GLU A 33 10.83 -27.01 17.29
CA GLU A 33 11.15 -27.84 18.46
C GLU A 33 12.61 -27.68 18.87
N SER A 34 13.53 -27.71 17.89
CA SER A 34 14.95 -27.48 18.15
C SER A 34 15.21 -26.09 18.74
N ALA A 35 14.56 -25.05 18.20
CA ALA A 35 14.63 -23.69 18.72
C ALA A 35 14.13 -23.60 20.17
N TYR A 36 12.98 -24.21 20.45
CA TYR A 36 12.37 -24.24 21.80
C TYR A 36 13.29 -24.96 22.81
N LEU A 37 13.92 -26.04 22.40
CA LEU A 37 14.88 -26.81 23.22
C LEU A 37 16.27 -26.17 23.27
N ARG A 38 16.45 -24.98 22.71
CA ARG A 38 17.76 -24.27 22.62
C ARG A 38 18.86 -25.09 21.93
N LYS A 39 18.48 -25.95 21.00
CA LYS A 39 19.39 -26.70 20.13
C LYS A 39 19.66 -25.90 18.85
N PRO A 40 20.76 -26.19 18.13
CA PRO A 40 20.99 -25.60 16.81
C PRO A 40 19.82 -25.88 15.87
N TYR A 41 19.35 -24.84 15.18
CA TYR A 41 18.29 -24.92 14.19
C TYR A 41 18.55 -23.95 13.03
N ASP A 42 17.89 -24.19 11.91
CA ASP A 42 18.00 -23.35 10.72
C ASP A 42 16.79 -22.40 10.64
N THR A 43 17.02 -21.13 10.98
CA THR A 43 16.00 -20.08 10.97
C THR A 43 15.37 -19.88 9.61
N LEU A 44 16.17 -19.90 8.52
CA LEU A 44 15.62 -19.74 7.17
C LEU A 44 14.77 -20.93 6.77
N LYS A 45 15.12 -22.12 7.23
CA LYS A 45 14.32 -23.33 6.99
C LYS A 45 12.98 -23.30 7.72
N VAL A 46 12.94 -22.73 8.95
CA VAL A 46 11.67 -22.46 9.65
C VAL A 46 10.76 -21.59 8.78
N TYR A 47 11.28 -20.47 8.28
CA TYR A 47 10.46 -19.51 7.54
C TYR A 47 10.06 -20.05 6.16
N ASN A 48 10.99 -20.58 5.39
CA ASN A 48 10.70 -21.11 4.07
C ASN A 48 9.72 -22.31 4.10
N SER A 49 9.80 -23.14 5.13
CA SER A 49 8.83 -24.24 5.30
C SER A 49 7.43 -23.70 5.60
N ALA A 50 7.27 -22.65 6.40
CA ALA A 50 5.99 -22.00 6.63
C ALA A 50 5.41 -21.41 5.32
N LEU A 51 6.21 -20.72 4.53
CA LEU A 51 5.81 -20.18 3.23
C LEU A 51 5.35 -21.27 2.27
N ASN A 52 6.15 -22.32 2.13
CA ASN A 52 5.84 -23.44 1.23
C ASN A 52 4.61 -24.22 1.72
N MET A 53 4.42 -24.40 3.03
CA MET A 53 3.26 -25.03 3.62
C MET A 53 1.98 -24.26 3.23
N CYS A 54 1.97 -22.93 3.37
CA CYS A 54 0.84 -22.11 2.96
C CYS A 54 0.52 -22.31 1.48
N LYS A 55 1.54 -22.20 0.61
CA LYS A 55 1.40 -22.39 -0.83
C LYS A 55 0.76 -23.74 -1.17
N TYR A 56 1.24 -24.83 -0.56
CA TYR A 56 0.78 -26.16 -0.89
C TYR A 56 -0.62 -26.44 -0.32
N TYR A 57 -0.90 -26.01 0.88
CA TYR A 57 -2.23 -26.18 1.48
C TYR A 57 -3.30 -25.32 0.80
N PHE A 58 -2.96 -24.12 0.33
CA PHE A 58 -3.87 -23.31 -0.47
C PHE A 58 -4.22 -24.05 -1.78
N LYS A 59 -3.23 -24.60 -2.47
CA LYS A 59 -3.47 -25.36 -3.68
C LYS A 59 -4.26 -26.66 -3.43
N CYS A 60 -3.99 -27.34 -2.34
CA CYS A 60 -4.79 -28.50 -1.89
C CYS A 60 -6.26 -28.09 -1.69
N ASP A 61 -6.53 -27.00 -0.96
CA ASP A 61 -7.91 -26.53 -0.71
C ASP A 61 -8.64 -26.16 -1.99
N GLU A 62 -7.98 -25.47 -2.93
CA GLU A 62 -8.50 -25.11 -4.25
C GLU A 62 -8.94 -26.38 -5.03
N LEU A 63 -8.07 -27.37 -5.09
CA LEU A 63 -8.34 -28.61 -5.81
C LEU A 63 -9.43 -29.47 -5.14
N ALA A 64 -9.50 -29.42 -3.80
CA ALA A 64 -10.48 -30.16 -3.02
C ALA A 64 -11.89 -29.55 -3.02
N GLN A 65 -12.08 -28.34 -3.61
CA GLN A 65 -13.41 -27.72 -3.79
C GLN A 65 -14.20 -28.32 -4.97
N LYS A 66 -13.67 -29.29 -5.70
CA LYS A 66 -14.40 -29.94 -6.80
C LYS A 66 -15.56 -30.76 -6.23
N PRO A 67 -16.80 -30.55 -6.70
CA PRO A 67 -17.94 -31.36 -6.29
C PRO A 67 -17.77 -32.81 -6.76
N ASN A 68 -18.25 -33.73 -5.94
CA ASN A 68 -18.33 -35.15 -6.33
C ASN A 68 -19.50 -35.37 -7.30
N GLU A 69 -19.68 -36.62 -7.80
CA GLU A 69 -20.77 -37.02 -8.71
C GLU A 69 -22.18 -36.65 -8.21
N LYS A 70 -22.37 -36.43 -6.90
CA LYS A 70 -23.63 -36.01 -6.27
C LYS A 70 -23.69 -34.50 -6.04
N GLY A 71 -22.79 -33.71 -6.63
CA GLY A 71 -22.73 -32.27 -6.49
C GLY A 71 -22.30 -31.78 -5.09
N LYS A 72 -21.83 -32.67 -4.19
CA LYS A 72 -21.41 -32.29 -2.84
C LYS A 72 -19.90 -32.08 -2.76
N ILE A 73 -19.51 -30.97 -2.18
CA ILE A 73 -18.11 -30.67 -1.86
C ILE A 73 -17.80 -31.26 -0.47
N LYS A 74 -16.85 -32.19 -0.42
CA LYS A 74 -16.33 -32.77 0.83
C LYS A 74 -14.84 -32.52 0.92
N ASN A 75 -14.46 -31.37 1.48
CA ASN A 75 -13.06 -31.04 1.68
C ASN A 75 -12.57 -31.49 3.07
N LYS A 76 -12.03 -32.73 3.13
CA LYS A 76 -11.47 -33.31 4.37
C LYS A 76 -10.20 -32.61 4.84
N TYR A 77 -9.50 -31.88 3.96
CA TYR A 77 -8.21 -31.24 4.23
C TYR A 77 -8.37 -29.86 4.87
N ARG A 78 -9.47 -29.15 4.63
CA ARG A 78 -9.65 -27.75 5.02
C ARG A 78 -9.39 -27.50 6.51
N LYS A 79 -10.04 -28.25 7.39
CA LYS A 79 -9.95 -28.03 8.84
C LYS A 79 -8.51 -28.24 9.38
N PRO A 80 -7.82 -29.37 9.11
CA PRO A 80 -6.45 -29.56 9.62
C PRO A 80 -5.46 -28.60 8.98
N ASN A 81 -5.59 -28.31 7.68
CA ASN A 81 -4.65 -27.46 6.98
C ASN A 81 -4.80 -25.97 7.36
N SER A 82 -6.05 -25.48 7.57
CA SER A 82 -6.28 -24.14 8.09
C SER A 82 -5.66 -23.93 9.48
N ALA A 83 -5.79 -24.93 10.37
CA ALA A 83 -5.16 -24.87 11.69
C ALA A 83 -3.63 -24.80 11.61
N ALA A 84 -3.01 -25.57 10.70
CA ALA A 84 -1.57 -25.55 10.50
C ALA A 84 -1.09 -24.20 9.94
N ILE A 85 -1.80 -23.62 8.98
CA ILE A 85 -1.48 -22.30 8.43
C ILE A 85 -1.58 -21.23 9.51
N LEU A 86 -2.65 -21.20 10.28
CA LEU A 86 -2.83 -20.23 11.37
C LEU A 86 -1.67 -20.27 12.36
N ALA A 87 -1.22 -21.46 12.75
CA ALA A 87 -0.07 -21.63 13.64
C ALA A 87 1.25 -21.14 13.03
N ALA A 88 1.39 -21.21 11.70
CA ALA A 88 2.59 -20.81 11.00
C ALA A 88 2.63 -19.33 10.55
N ARG A 89 1.50 -18.62 10.58
CA ARG A 89 1.42 -17.21 10.13
C ARG A 89 2.48 -16.30 10.76
N PRO A 90 2.81 -16.39 12.07
CA PRO A 90 3.89 -15.57 12.65
C PRO A 90 5.24 -15.80 11.97
N ASN A 91 5.52 -17.00 11.47
CA ASN A 91 6.75 -17.29 10.75
C ASN A 91 6.80 -16.62 9.36
N LEU A 92 5.64 -16.29 8.76
CA LEU A 92 5.61 -15.47 7.55
C LEU A 92 6.06 -14.04 7.82
N ILE A 93 5.62 -13.45 8.93
CA ILE A 93 6.08 -12.11 9.34
C ILE A 93 7.59 -12.12 9.58
N ASN A 94 8.05 -13.03 10.42
CA ASN A 94 9.48 -13.14 10.78
C ASN A 94 10.37 -13.39 9.56
N GLY A 95 9.93 -14.25 8.65
CA GLY A 95 10.64 -14.53 7.41
C GLY A 95 10.69 -13.30 6.50
N GLY A 96 9.57 -12.59 6.37
CA GLY A 96 9.50 -11.33 5.62
C GLY A 96 10.47 -10.29 6.18
N ILE A 97 10.47 -10.06 7.49
CA ILE A 97 11.38 -9.13 8.17
C ILE A 97 12.85 -9.55 7.97
N GLN A 98 13.16 -10.83 8.13
CA GLN A 98 14.51 -11.32 7.94
C GLN A 98 15.06 -11.06 6.53
N TYR A 99 14.26 -11.37 5.50
CA TYR A 99 14.66 -11.12 4.11
C TYR A 99 14.70 -9.63 3.78
N PHE A 100 13.80 -8.83 4.34
CA PHE A 100 13.78 -7.38 4.17
C PHE A 100 15.04 -6.71 4.74
N ASN A 101 15.47 -7.13 5.94
CA ASN A 101 16.69 -6.65 6.58
C ASN A 101 17.97 -7.08 5.84
N LEU A 102 17.91 -8.17 5.08
CA LEU A 102 19.00 -8.63 4.20
C LEU A 102 18.94 -8.00 2.79
N ASP A 103 18.08 -7.01 2.59
CA ASP A 103 17.80 -6.36 1.28
C ASP A 103 17.37 -7.34 0.18
N LYS A 104 16.85 -8.51 0.56
CA LYS A 104 16.25 -9.50 -0.34
C LYS A 104 14.77 -9.23 -0.51
N ASN A 105 14.45 -8.08 -1.10
CA ASN A 105 13.08 -7.54 -1.13
C ASN A 105 12.11 -8.40 -1.95
N LYS A 106 12.57 -9.12 -2.97
CA LYS A 106 11.74 -10.10 -3.72
C LYS A 106 11.24 -11.24 -2.83
N GLU A 107 12.13 -11.77 -2.01
CA GLU A 107 11.82 -12.82 -1.04
C GLU A 107 10.91 -12.27 0.06
N ALA A 108 11.25 -11.11 0.62
CA ALA A 108 10.44 -10.45 1.64
C ALA A 108 9.00 -10.23 1.17
N LEU A 109 8.83 -9.73 -0.06
CA LEU A 109 7.51 -9.54 -0.66
C LEU A 109 6.69 -10.84 -0.69
N LYS A 110 7.28 -11.97 -1.03
CA LYS A 110 6.57 -13.27 -1.04
C LYS A 110 6.00 -13.63 0.33
N PHE A 111 6.76 -13.38 1.39
CA PHE A 111 6.34 -13.65 2.75
C PHE A 111 5.22 -12.73 3.21
N PHE A 112 5.41 -11.42 3.07
CA PHE A 112 4.40 -10.43 3.47
C PHE A 112 3.12 -10.57 2.63
N ALA A 113 3.25 -10.77 1.32
CA ALA A 113 2.13 -11.03 0.42
C ALA A 113 1.34 -12.27 0.87
N THR A 114 2.01 -13.39 1.15
CA THR A 114 1.35 -14.61 1.60
C THR A 114 0.61 -14.40 2.93
N TYR A 115 1.18 -13.64 3.85
CA TYR A 115 0.51 -13.29 5.11
C TYR A 115 -0.76 -12.48 4.85
N VAL A 116 -0.66 -11.42 4.06
CA VAL A 116 -1.78 -10.52 3.75
C VAL A 116 -2.89 -11.25 2.99
N GLU A 117 -2.53 -11.97 1.93
CA GLU A 117 -3.47 -12.74 1.11
C GLU A 117 -4.18 -13.83 1.90
N SER A 118 -3.51 -14.44 2.87
CA SER A 118 -4.10 -15.47 3.72
C SER A 118 -5.33 -14.98 4.48
N ALA A 119 -5.44 -13.67 4.75
CA ALA A 119 -6.57 -13.10 5.48
C ALA A 119 -7.90 -13.18 4.70
N SER A 120 -7.85 -13.27 3.38
CA SER A 120 -9.03 -13.38 2.51
C SER A 120 -9.18 -14.79 1.90
N TYR A 121 -8.32 -15.73 2.28
CA TYR A 121 -8.35 -17.05 1.67
C TYR A 121 -9.56 -17.88 2.12
N PRO A 122 -10.32 -18.53 1.20
CA PRO A 122 -11.58 -19.22 1.53
C PRO A 122 -11.49 -20.25 2.63
N MET A 123 -10.33 -20.93 2.78
CA MET A 123 -10.15 -21.91 3.85
C MET A 123 -9.99 -21.29 5.26
N LEU A 124 -9.76 -19.98 5.34
CA LEU A 124 -9.61 -19.22 6.58
C LEU A 124 -10.76 -18.23 6.80
N ALA A 125 -11.80 -18.27 5.95
CA ALA A 125 -12.92 -17.32 5.99
C ALA A 125 -13.66 -17.29 7.35
N ASP A 126 -13.76 -18.44 8.03
CA ASP A 126 -14.37 -18.56 9.35
C ASP A 126 -13.60 -17.82 10.48
N LYS A 127 -12.39 -17.39 10.21
CA LYS A 127 -11.54 -16.63 11.16
C LYS A 127 -11.70 -15.12 11.03
N GLU A 128 -12.35 -14.65 9.97
CA GLU A 128 -12.57 -13.22 9.71
C GLU A 128 -11.27 -12.40 9.88
N LEU A 129 -10.14 -12.94 9.38
CA LEU A 129 -8.80 -12.35 9.59
C LEU A 129 -8.71 -10.92 9.04
N ALA A 130 -9.38 -10.64 7.94
CA ALA A 130 -9.42 -9.28 7.36
C ALA A 130 -9.95 -8.24 8.36
N LYS A 131 -10.78 -8.65 9.31
CA LYS A 131 -11.38 -7.78 10.35
C LYS A 131 -10.65 -7.87 11.68
N ASN A 132 -10.23 -9.08 12.06
CA ASN A 132 -9.78 -9.38 13.42
C ASN A 132 -8.25 -9.36 13.57
N ASP A 133 -7.51 -9.43 12.48
CA ASP A 133 -6.04 -9.43 12.50
C ASP A 133 -5.49 -8.00 12.58
N THR A 134 -5.13 -7.58 13.77
CA THR A 134 -4.64 -6.21 14.04
C THR A 134 -3.28 -5.92 13.41
N LEU A 135 -2.51 -6.95 13.02
CA LEU A 135 -1.22 -6.79 12.34
C LEU A 135 -1.37 -6.66 10.81
N LEU A 136 -2.55 -7.00 10.28
CA LEU A 136 -2.76 -7.03 8.83
C LEU A 136 -2.39 -5.72 8.13
N PRO A 137 -2.82 -4.53 8.63
CA PRO A 137 -2.45 -3.26 7.98
C PRO A 137 -0.94 -2.99 7.99
N GLN A 138 -0.27 -3.29 9.09
CA GLN A 138 1.18 -3.12 9.19
C GLN A 138 1.94 -4.04 8.24
N ILE A 139 1.53 -5.32 8.14
CA ILE A 139 2.19 -6.26 7.23
C ILE A 139 1.87 -5.94 5.77
N ALA A 140 0.68 -5.41 5.47
CA ALA A 140 0.35 -4.87 4.15
C ALA A 140 1.23 -3.66 3.79
N TYR A 141 1.56 -2.81 4.75
CA TYR A 141 2.53 -1.74 4.56
C TYR A 141 3.93 -2.29 4.22
N TYR A 142 4.43 -3.29 4.95
CA TYR A 142 5.70 -3.92 4.62
C TYR A 142 5.68 -4.62 3.24
N ALA A 143 4.55 -5.23 2.85
CA ALA A 143 4.39 -5.77 1.51
C ALA A 143 4.48 -4.66 0.44
N THR A 144 3.86 -3.51 0.69
CA THR A 144 3.90 -2.33 -0.18
C THR A 144 5.33 -1.78 -0.31
N LEU A 145 6.06 -1.67 0.81
CA LEU A 145 7.46 -1.23 0.79
C LEU A 145 8.37 -2.21 0.04
N ALA A 146 8.21 -3.50 0.27
CA ALA A 146 8.98 -4.52 -0.45
C ALA A 146 8.68 -4.49 -1.96
N ALA A 147 7.42 -4.27 -2.33
CA ALA A 147 7.00 -4.11 -3.72
C ALA A 147 7.63 -2.85 -4.36
N ASP A 148 7.66 -1.74 -3.65
CA ASP A 148 8.30 -0.51 -4.13
C ASP A 148 9.80 -0.71 -4.37
N ARG A 149 10.52 -1.33 -3.43
CA ARG A 149 11.95 -1.61 -3.57
C ARG A 149 12.29 -2.54 -4.74
N VAL A 150 11.39 -3.39 -5.17
CA VAL A 150 11.57 -4.25 -6.36
C VAL A 150 10.96 -3.65 -7.63
N GLY A 151 10.30 -2.49 -7.53
CA GLY A 151 9.67 -1.80 -8.66
C GLY A 151 8.36 -2.45 -9.14
N ASP A 152 7.72 -3.30 -8.34
CA ASP A 152 6.48 -3.99 -8.70
C ASP A 152 5.26 -3.10 -8.43
N LYS A 153 4.85 -2.31 -9.43
CA LYS A 153 3.73 -1.37 -9.34
C LYS A 153 2.39 -2.06 -9.12
N ASP A 154 2.21 -3.26 -9.66
CA ASP A 154 0.96 -4.03 -9.48
C ASP A 154 0.84 -4.53 -8.04
N ALA A 155 1.92 -4.98 -7.44
CA ALA A 155 1.95 -5.36 -6.03
C ALA A 155 1.72 -4.16 -5.10
N ILE A 156 2.30 -2.98 -5.39
CA ILE A 156 2.01 -1.74 -4.64
C ILE A 156 0.51 -1.45 -4.65
N ILE A 157 -0.11 -1.41 -5.84
CA ILE A 157 -1.54 -1.13 -6.01
C ILE A 157 -2.41 -2.16 -5.29
N LYS A 158 -1.96 -3.42 -5.25
CA LYS A 158 -2.67 -4.51 -4.60
C LYS A 158 -2.65 -4.41 -3.07
N TYR A 159 -1.49 -4.11 -2.47
CA TYR A 159 -1.32 -4.20 -1.01
C TYR A 159 -1.51 -2.87 -0.29
N ALA A 160 -1.20 -1.73 -0.90
CA ALA A 160 -1.34 -0.42 -0.27
C ALA A 160 -2.75 -0.12 0.29
N PRO A 161 -3.86 -0.47 -0.38
CA PRO A 161 -5.20 -0.25 0.17
C PRO A 161 -5.44 -0.92 1.52
N MET A 162 -4.80 -2.08 1.78
CA MET A 162 -4.92 -2.80 3.04
C MET A 162 -4.05 -2.19 4.15
N ALA A 163 -3.06 -1.38 3.79
CA ALA A 163 -2.16 -0.69 4.71
C ALA A 163 -2.71 0.66 5.22
N LEU A 164 -3.76 1.21 4.60
CA LEU A 164 -4.23 2.58 4.86
C LEU A 164 -4.71 2.85 6.29
N SER A 165 -5.00 1.83 7.07
CA SER A 165 -5.35 1.94 8.49
C SER A 165 -4.15 1.76 9.43
N ASP A 166 -2.97 1.45 8.90
CA ASP A 166 -1.74 1.43 9.68
C ASP A 166 -1.37 2.85 10.11
N LYS A 167 -1.12 3.01 11.41
CA LYS A 167 -0.93 4.32 12.01
C LYS A 167 0.33 5.04 11.50
N ASP A 168 1.39 4.28 11.30
CA ASP A 168 2.71 4.83 10.96
C ASP A 168 2.96 4.83 9.45
N GLY A 169 2.53 3.78 8.76
CA GLY A 169 2.81 3.56 7.34
C GLY A 169 1.68 3.87 6.37
N GLY A 170 0.42 3.97 6.85
CA GLY A 170 -0.75 4.11 5.97
C GLY A 170 -0.70 5.31 5.03
N LYS A 171 -0.21 6.46 5.52
CA LYS A 171 0.01 7.65 4.71
C LYS A 171 1.02 7.41 3.58
N PHE A 172 2.14 6.78 3.91
CA PHE A 172 3.18 6.50 2.93
C PHE A 172 2.76 5.43 1.91
N ALA A 173 2.02 4.40 2.36
CA ALA A 173 1.41 3.42 1.44
C ALA A 173 0.48 4.09 0.42
N MET A 174 -0.31 5.09 0.84
CA MET A 174 -1.16 5.86 -0.06
C MET A 174 -0.35 6.67 -1.07
N GLN A 175 0.77 7.27 -0.68
CA GLN A 175 1.67 7.97 -1.59
C GLN A 175 2.26 7.01 -2.63
N LEU A 176 2.81 5.87 -2.19
CA LEU A 176 3.35 4.85 -3.09
C LEU A 176 2.30 4.33 -4.09
N MET A 177 1.05 4.17 -3.65
CA MET A 177 -0.05 3.77 -4.51
C MET A 177 -0.35 4.84 -5.58
N ALA A 178 -0.41 6.10 -5.19
CA ALA A 178 -0.59 7.21 -6.13
C ALA A 178 0.56 7.27 -7.15
N ASP A 179 1.82 7.16 -6.69
CA ASP A 179 2.99 7.13 -7.57
C ASP A 179 2.98 5.92 -8.51
N ALA A 180 2.51 4.77 -8.05
CA ALA A 180 2.37 3.58 -8.88
C ALA A 180 1.34 3.78 -10.00
N TYR A 181 0.18 4.38 -9.72
CA TYR A 181 -0.81 4.74 -10.75
C TYR A 181 -0.24 5.76 -11.74
N LYS A 182 0.44 6.80 -11.24
CA LYS A 182 1.10 7.81 -12.10
C LYS A 182 2.11 7.15 -13.04
N ALA A 183 2.97 6.28 -12.52
CA ALA A 183 3.99 5.57 -13.29
C ALA A 183 3.39 4.59 -14.32
N LYS A 184 2.20 4.06 -14.09
CA LYS A 184 1.46 3.24 -15.05
C LYS A 184 0.67 4.04 -16.08
N GLY A 185 0.62 5.37 -15.97
CA GLY A 185 -0.17 6.24 -16.84
C GLY A 185 -1.68 6.18 -16.57
N ASP A 186 -2.11 5.58 -15.46
CA ASP A 186 -3.51 5.58 -15.05
C ASP A 186 -3.85 6.89 -14.32
N THR A 187 -4.01 7.94 -15.10
CA THR A 187 -4.26 9.28 -14.60
C THR A 187 -5.56 9.36 -13.77
N ALA A 188 -6.59 8.61 -14.15
CA ALA A 188 -7.86 8.63 -13.42
C ALA A 188 -7.72 8.03 -12.02
N ALA A 189 -7.07 6.87 -11.88
CA ALA A 189 -6.80 6.24 -10.60
C ALA A 189 -5.81 7.07 -9.76
N TRP A 190 -4.82 7.70 -10.41
CA TRP A 190 -3.89 8.60 -9.73
C TRP A 190 -4.61 9.80 -9.10
N ILE A 191 -5.42 10.54 -9.86
CA ILE A 191 -6.22 11.68 -9.35
C ILE A 191 -7.10 11.22 -8.18
N LYS A 192 -7.82 10.12 -8.36
CA LYS A 192 -8.67 9.56 -7.30
C LYS A 192 -7.87 9.26 -6.04
N SER A 193 -6.67 8.67 -6.17
CA SER A 193 -5.79 8.38 -5.03
C SER A 193 -5.33 9.65 -4.32
N LEU A 194 -5.06 10.73 -5.07
CA LEU A 194 -4.70 12.03 -4.48
C LEU A 194 -5.89 12.63 -3.71
N GLU A 195 -7.09 12.64 -4.29
CA GLU A 195 -8.31 13.14 -3.63
C GLU A 195 -8.62 12.36 -2.34
N GLU A 196 -8.57 11.03 -2.38
CA GLU A 196 -8.74 10.18 -1.20
C GLU A 196 -7.65 10.42 -0.16
N GLY A 197 -6.40 10.63 -0.60
CA GLY A 197 -5.26 10.93 0.26
C GLY A 197 -5.43 12.24 1.03
N ILE A 198 -5.94 13.29 0.39
CA ILE A 198 -6.24 14.59 1.02
C ILE A 198 -7.28 14.41 2.14
N LEU A 199 -8.35 13.66 1.87
CA LEU A 199 -9.42 13.43 2.85
C LEU A 199 -8.98 12.55 4.01
N LYS A 200 -8.19 11.53 3.73
CA LYS A 200 -7.78 10.55 4.74
C LYS A 200 -6.59 11.01 5.59
N PHE A 201 -5.71 11.79 5.01
CA PHE A 201 -4.47 12.27 5.66
C PHE A 201 -4.38 13.80 5.57
N PRO A 202 -5.32 14.54 6.20
CA PRO A 202 -5.31 16.00 6.19
C PRO A 202 -4.00 16.53 6.77
N GLY A 203 -3.42 17.54 6.14
CA GLY A 203 -2.11 18.07 6.51
C GLY A 203 -0.91 17.35 5.87
N ASN A 204 -1.14 16.40 4.96
CA ASN A 204 -0.09 15.89 4.10
C ASN A 204 -0.07 16.64 2.77
N ASP A 205 0.95 17.46 2.61
CA ASP A 205 1.11 18.36 1.46
C ASP A 205 1.26 17.62 0.13
N TYR A 206 1.79 16.40 0.15
CA TYR A 206 2.06 15.60 -1.05
C TYR A 206 0.82 15.45 -1.95
N PHE A 207 -0.31 15.05 -1.37
CA PHE A 207 -1.52 14.74 -2.16
C PHE A 207 -2.10 16.00 -2.79
N PHE A 208 -2.19 17.07 -2.01
CA PHE A 208 -2.76 18.32 -2.46
C PHE A 208 -1.87 18.99 -3.51
N ALA A 209 -0.56 19.08 -3.26
CA ALA A 209 0.39 19.67 -4.19
C ALA A 209 0.39 18.95 -5.55
N ASN A 210 0.47 17.61 -5.55
CA ASN A 210 0.44 16.85 -6.81
C ASN A 210 -0.86 17.02 -7.60
N LEU A 211 -2.01 17.11 -6.92
CA LEU A 211 -3.30 17.32 -7.57
C LEU A 211 -3.38 18.70 -8.23
N VAL A 212 -2.93 19.73 -7.51
CA VAL A 212 -2.90 21.10 -8.02
C VAL A 212 -1.93 21.24 -9.19
N ASP A 213 -0.74 20.69 -9.06
CA ASP A 213 0.28 20.71 -10.14
C ASP A 213 -0.24 20.01 -11.40
N TYR A 214 -0.97 18.91 -11.24
CA TYR A 214 -1.61 18.24 -12.37
C TYR A 214 -2.65 19.13 -13.06
N TYR A 215 -3.56 19.72 -12.30
CA TYR A 215 -4.61 20.57 -12.89
C TYR A 215 -4.01 21.83 -13.53
N ASN A 216 -2.98 22.40 -12.91
CA ASN A 216 -2.28 23.56 -13.46
C ASN A 216 -1.56 23.22 -14.78
N SER A 217 -0.78 22.13 -14.80
CA SER A 217 -0.01 21.70 -15.98
C SER A 217 -0.89 21.19 -17.13
N SER A 218 -2.07 20.64 -16.82
CA SER A 218 -3.04 20.17 -17.81
C SER A 218 -4.01 21.25 -18.32
N ASN A 219 -3.72 22.52 -18.04
CA ASN A 219 -4.56 23.67 -18.40
C ASN A 219 -5.98 23.59 -17.84
N GLN A 220 -6.14 23.02 -16.64
CA GLN A 220 -7.38 22.87 -15.90
C GLN A 220 -7.39 23.72 -14.61
N ALA A 221 -6.80 24.92 -14.68
CA ALA A 221 -6.63 25.82 -13.52
C ALA A 221 -7.96 26.10 -12.78
N SER A 222 -9.08 26.16 -13.52
CA SER A 222 -10.42 26.32 -12.91
C SER A 222 -10.80 25.15 -11.98
N LYS A 223 -10.45 23.92 -12.33
CA LYS A 223 -10.68 22.76 -11.45
C LYS A 223 -9.78 22.79 -10.21
N ALA A 224 -8.53 23.23 -10.37
CA ALA A 224 -7.64 23.42 -9.23
C ALA A 224 -8.20 24.47 -8.27
N MET A 225 -8.73 25.58 -8.79
CA MET A 225 -9.35 26.63 -7.99
C MET A 225 -10.60 26.14 -7.26
N GLU A 226 -11.52 25.48 -7.97
CA GLU A 226 -12.72 24.87 -7.38
C GLU A 226 -12.36 23.87 -6.26
N PHE A 227 -11.33 23.06 -6.47
CA PHE A 227 -10.85 22.13 -5.47
C PHE A 227 -10.28 22.85 -4.25
N ALA A 228 -9.45 23.88 -4.45
CA ALA A 228 -8.91 24.69 -3.36
C ALA A 228 -10.02 25.41 -2.57
N ASP A 229 -11.05 25.90 -3.23
CA ASP A 229 -12.22 26.53 -2.60
C ASP A 229 -12.99 25.53 -1.73
N ARG A 230 -13.21 24.32 -2.23
CA ARG A 230 -13.87 23.26 -1.49
C ARG A 230 -13.09 22.85 -0.24
N MET A 231 -11.77 22.79 -0.34
CA MET A 231 -10.91 22.48 0.81
C MET A 231 -10.92 23.61 1.85
N LEU A 232 -10.86 24.87 1.40
CA LEU A 232 -10.95 26.04 2.29
C LEU A 232 -12.34 26.18 2.94
N ALA A 233 -13.40 25.73 2.31
CA ALA A 233 -14.72 25.69 2.93
C ALA A 233 -14.78 24.75 4.14
N ASN A 234 -13.98 23.68 4.16
CA ASN A 234 -13.87 22.74 5.28
C ASN A 234 -12.84 23.19 6.34
N ASP A 235 -11.74 23.80 5.92
CA ASP A 235 -10.67 24.31 6.81
C ASP A 235 -10.19 25.69 6.31
N PRO A 236 -10.87 26.79 6.71
CA PRO A 236 -10.62 28.12 6.20
C PRO A 236 -9.24 28.71 6.53
N ASN A 237 -8.59 28.18 7.57
CA ASN A 237 -7.29 28.65 8.04
C ASN A 237 -6.13 27.70 7.71
N ASN A 238 -6.35 26.72 6.85
CA ASN A 238 -5.30 25.81 6.43
C ASN A 238 -4.26 26.56 5.59
N LYS A 239 -3.05 26.70 6.12
CA LYS A 239 -1.95 27.45 5.47
C LYS A 239 -1.65 26.94 4.06
N LEU A 240 -1.69 25.60 3.85
CA LEU A 240 -1.42 24.99 2.56
C LEU A 240 -2.49 25.34 1.53
N TYR A 241 -3.78 25.21 1.90
CA TYR A 241 -4.89 25.52 0.98
C TYR A 241 -4.91 27.00 0.61
N LEU A 242 -4.61 27.89 1.59
CA LEU A 242 -4.47 29.33 1.36
C LEU A 242 -3.28 29.62 0.44
N TYR A 243 -2.14 29.00 0.67
CA TYR A 243 -0.93 29.15 -0.14
C TYR A 243 -1.17 28.70 -1.59
N VAL A 244 -1.79 27.52 -1.79
CA VAL A 244 -2.06 27.02 -3.13
C VAL A 244 -3.06 27.89 -3.87
N LYS A 245 -4.10 28.38 -3.20
CA LYS A 245 -5.03 29.32 -3.83
C LYS A 245 -4.31 30.60 -4.27
N ALA A 246 -3.38 31.10 -3.45
CA ALA A 246 -2.51 32.22 -3.82
C ALA A 246 -1.65 31.89 -5.05
N TYR A 247 -1.05 30.70 -5.08
CA TYR A 247 -0.23 30.23 -6.19
C TYR A 247 -1.03 30.11 -7.51
N LEU A 248 -2.29 29.63 -7.44
CA LEU A 248 -3.17 29.58 -8.60
C LEU A 248 -3.47 30.99 -9.14
N TYR A 249 -3.82 31.94 -8.27
CA TYR A 249 -4.01 33.35 -8.65
C TYR A 249 -2.72 33.96 -9.24
N HIS A 250 -1.56 33.64 -8.67
CA HIS A 250 -0.26 34.06 -9.21
C HIS A 250 -0.06 33.60 -10.65
N ASN A 251 -0.31 32.32 -10.94
CA ASN A 251 -0.19 31.76 -12.29
C ASN A 251 -1.20 32.34 -13.28
N MET A 252 -2.36 32.77 -12.79
CA MET A 252 -3.38 33.48 -13.57
C MET A 252 -3.08 34.97 -13.75
N LYS A 253 -1.96 35.48 -13.19
CA LYS A 253 -1.59 36.90 -13.12
C LYS A 253 -2.56 37.80 -12.37
N GLU A 254 -3.40 37.20 -11.54
CA GLU A 254 -4.28 37.91 -10.62
C GLU A 254 -3.54 38.32 -9.36
N TYR A 255 -2.56 39.20 -9.51
CA TYR A 255 -1.57 39.51 -8.48
C TYR A 255 -2.15 40.00 -7.16
N ASP A 256 -3.21 40.81 -7.18
CA ASP A 256 -3.84 41.30 -5.96
C ASP A 256 -4.47 40.19 -5.13
N ASN A 257 -5.18 39.28 -5.79
CA ASN A 257 -5.73 38.08 -5.17
C ASN A 257 -4.62 37.18 -4.63
N ALA A 258 -3.57 36.97 -5.41
CA ALA A 258 -2.41 36.17 -4.98
C ALA A 258 -1.79 36.72 -3.70
N ILE A 259 -1.50 38.04 -3.64
CA ILE A 259 -0.94 38.71 -2.48
C ILE A 259 -1.85 38.56 -1.25
N GLU A 260 -3.17 38.73 -1.42
CA GLU A 260 -4.14 38.56 -0.32
C GLU A 260 -4.07 37.17 0.28
N TYR A 261 -4.10 36.13 -0.56
CA TYR A 261 -4.12 34.75 -0.08
C TYR A 261 -2.76 34.30 0.47
N TYR A 262 -1.61 34.75 -0.09
CA TYR A 262 -0.30 34.52 0.54
C TYR A 262 -0.22 35.18 1.94
N LYS A 263 -0.75 36.38 2.12
CA LYS A 263 -0.82 37.03 3.43
C LYS A 263 -1.70 36.27 4.42
N LYS A 264 -2.82 35.68 3.95
CA LYS A 264 -3.64 34.80 4.79
C LYS A 264 -2.88 33.54 5.20
N ALA A 265 -2.11 32.93 4.27
CA ALA A 265 -1.27 31.77 4.57
C ALA A 265 -0.18 32.10 5.61
N ILE A 266 0.46 33.26 5.50
CA ILE A 266 1.43 33.79 6.47
C ILE A 266 0.76 34.06 7.84
N ALA A 267 -0.46 34.60 7.86
CA ALA A 267 -1.19 34.81 9.09
C ALA A 267 -1.57 33.48 9.79
N ALA A 268 -1.85 32.43 9.01
CA ALA A 268 -2.11 31.08 9.52
C ALA A 268 -0.85 30.39 10.05
N ASP A 269 0.30 30.66 9.42
CA ASP A 269 1.61 30.17 9.85
C ASP A 269 2.69 31.24 9.61
N PRO A 270 3.09 31.99 10.65
CA PRO A 270 4.10 33.03 10.53
C PRO A 270 5.50 32.54 10.14
N GLU A 271 5.76 31.25 10.20
CA GLU A 271 7.06 30.65 9.82
C GLU A 271 7.03 30.05 8.40
N TYR A 272 5.95 30.27 7.62
CA TYR A 272 5.80 29.70 6.28
C TYR A 272 6.65 30.43 5.25
N ALA A 273 7.95 30.07 5.18
CA ALA A 273 8.97 30.74 4.37
C ALA A 273 8.62 30.85 2.89
N GLU A 274 7.99 29.81 2.30
CA GLU A 274 7.59 29.77 0.89
C GLU A 274 6.52 30.84 0.58
N ALA A 275 5.63 31.13 1.51
CA ALA A 275 4.61 32.16 1.33
C ALA A 275 5.23 33.56 1.33
N TYR A 276 6.23 33.83 2.18
CA TYR A 276 6.98 35.08 2.17
C TYR A 276 7.76 35.27 0.85
N SER A 277 8.45 34.23 0.41
CA SER A 277 9.20 34.26 -0.85
C SER A 277 8.29 34.57 -2.04
N ASN A 278 7.15 33.88 -2.13
CA ASN A 278 6.23 34.03 -3.24
C ASN A 278 5.48 35.37 -3.23
N VAL A 279 5.09 35.88 -2.07
CA VAL A 279 4.47 37.21 -2.04
C VAL A 279 5.44 38.32 -2.48
N GLY A 280 6.74 38.19 -2.14
CA GLY A 280 7.78 39.08 -2.63
C GLY A 280 7.93 39.01 -4.15
N LEU A 281 7.95 37.79 -4.72
CA LEU A 281 8.02 37.58 -6.17
C LEU A 281 6.81 38.18 -6.88
N VAL A 282 5.59 38.00 -6.35
CA VAL A 282 4.37 38.57 -6.95
C VAL A 282 4.39 40.09 -6.94
N TYR A 283 4.92 40.75 -5.88
CA TYR A 283 5.10 42.20 -5.90
C TYR A 283 6.04 42.66 -7.00
N LEU A 284 7.17 41.96 -7.22
CA LEU A 284 8.11 42.26 -8.29
C LEU A 284 7.47 42.12 -9.67
N MET A 285 6.74 41.01 -9.91
CA MET A 285 6.05 40.78 -11.18
C MET A 285 4.97 41.83 -11.45
N LYS A 286 4.18 42.20 -10.44
CA LYS A 286 3.17 43.25 -10.53
C LYS A 286 3.82 44.60 -10.91
N ALA A 287 4.95 44.94 -10.28
CA ALA A 287 5.67 46.18 -10.59
C ALA A 287 6.24 46.19 -12.01
N GLN A 288 6.75 45.06 -12.51
CA GLN A 288 7.25 44.91 -13.88
C GLN A 288 6.12 45.07 -14.91
N ASP A 289 4.98 44.41 -14.71
CA ASP A 289 3.83 44.52 -15.61
C ASP A 289 3.28 45.96 -15.67
N LEU A 290 3.25 46.64 -14.52
CA LEU A 290 2.87 48.07 -14.48
C LEU A 290 3.88 48.97 -15.23
N SER A 291 5.16 48.71 -15.10
CA SER A 291 6.20 49.50 -15.81
C SER A 291 6.14 49.34 -17.33
N LEU A 292 5.79 48.13 -17.81
CA LEU A 292 5.63 47.85 -19.25
C LEU A 292 4.40 48.54 -19.85
N ILE A 293 3.35 48.79 -19.07
CA ILE A 293 2.14 49.48 -19.51
C ILE A 293 2.40 51.00 -19.66
N HIS A 294 3.38 51.56 -18.95
CA HIS A 294 3.73 53.00 -18.98
C HIS A 294 4.79 53.37 -20.00
N ILE A 295 5.41 52.41 -20.72
CA ILE A 295 6.37 52.64 -21.80
C ILE A 295 5.67 52.59 -23.15
#